data_84a9741c01edc6fc8a9a3b4213e09012
#
_entry.id   84a9741c01edc6fc8a9a3b4213e09012
#
_cell.length_a   1.000
_cell.length_b   1.000
_cell.length_c   1.000
_cell.angle_alpha   90.00
_cell.angle_beta   90.00
_cell.angle_gamma   90.00
#
_symmetry.space_group_name_H-M   'P 1'
#
loop_
_entity.id
_entity.type
_entity.pdbx_description
1 polymer ?
#
loop_
_entity_poly.entity_id
_entity_poly.type
_entity_poly.pdbx_seq_one_letter_code
_entity_poly.pdbx_strand_id
1 'polypeptide(L)'
;MRLGHVIGRVTLSKQDPAYKGGRFLLVQPFDKEKFRGAAVTPLAKNPSLVVYDNLGAGVGHIVGFTEGAEATAPFDQPTPVDAFNAALVDKIFYTPPV
;
A
#
# COMPACT_ATOMS: atom_id res chain seq x y z
N MET A 1 7.10 -7.44 -3.70
CA MET A 1 6.70 -6.11 -3.18
C MET A 1 6.44 -5.17 -4.33
N ARG A 2 5.39 -4.39 -4.21
CA ARG A 2 5.06 -3.35 -5.19
C ARG A 2 5.08 -2.00 -4.50
N LEU A 3 5.28 -0.93 -5.26
CA LEU A 3 5.21 0.43 -4.74
C LEU A 3 3.87 1.07 -5.10
N GLY A 4 3.41 1.98 -4.26
CA GLY A 4 2.19 2.72 -4.51
C GLY A 4 2.11 4.00 -3.72
N HIS A 5 1.17 4.85 -4.11
CA HIS A 5 0.82 6.05 -3.35
C HIS A 5 -0.37 5.79 -2.45
N VAL A 6 -0.28 6.26 -1.23
CA VAL A 6 -1.45 6.28 -0.34
C VAL A 6 -2.33 7.45 -0.78
N ILE A 7 -3.54 7.13 -1.23
CA ILE A 7 -4.49 8.13 -1.72
C ILE A 7 -5.69 8.30 -0.81
N GLY A 8 -5.82 7.45 0.20
CA GLY A 8 -6.94 7.55 1.13
C GLY A 8 -6.78 6.61 2.30
N ARG A 9 -7.76 6.62 3.17
CA ARG A 9 -7.81 5.76 4.35
C ARG A 9 -9.21 5.17 4.47
N VAL A 10 -9.28 3.91 4.90
CA VAL A 10 -10.54 3.19 5.09
C VAL A 10 -10.73 2.96 6.58
N THR A 11 -11.90 3.32 7.08
CA THR A 11 -12.29 2.99 8.46
C THR A 11 -13.43 2.00 8.43
N LEU A 12 -13.43 1.08 9.39
CA LEU A 12 -14.41 0.01 9.46
C LEU A 12 -15.30 0.20 10.68
N SER A 13 -16.61 0.03 10.51
CA SER A 13 -17.54 0.06 11.65
C SER A 13 -17.42 -1.19 12.51
N LYS A 14 -17.05 -2.32 11.88
CA LYS A 14 -16.74 -3.59 12.55
C LYS A 14 -15.56 -4.22 11.84
N GLN A 15 -14.72 -4.90 12.59
CA GLN A 15 -13.57 -5.56 12.01
C GLN A 15 -13.27 -6.85 12.76
N ASP A 16 -12.52 -7.74 12.09
CA ASP A 16 -12.08 -8.97 12.70
C ASP A 16 -11.16 -8.67 13.88
N PRO A 17 -11.29 -9.40 15.01
CA PRO A 17 -10.41 -9.17 16.17
C PRO A 17 -8.93 -9.37 15.89
N ALA A 18 -8.56 -10.04 14.80
CA ALA A 18 -7.17 -10.21 14.42
C ALA A 18 -6.51 -8.89 14.00
N TYR A 19 -7.28 -7.90 13.58
CA TYR A 19 -6.74 -6.58 13.27
C TYR A 19 -6.52 -5.80 14.56
N LYS A 20 -5.27 -5.63 14.94
CA LYS A 20 -4.92 -4.95 16.20
C LYS A 20 -3.99 -3.80 15.92
N GLY A 21 -4.48 -2.58 16.14
CA GLY A 21 -3.66 -1.38 16.09
C GLY A 21 -3.24 -0.91 14.71
N GLY A 22 -3.64 -1.62 13.67
CA GLY A 22 -3.31 -1.25 12.31
C GLY A 22 -4.35 -0.33 11.68
N ARG A 23 -4.03 0.12 10.49
CA ARG A 23 -4.90 0.97 9.68
C ARG A 23 -5.13 0.34 8.32
N PHE A 24 -6.19 0.74 7.67
CA PHE A 24 -6.45 0.35 6.29
C PHE A 24 -6.26 1.57 5.40
N LEU A 25 -5.36 1.43 4.44
CA LEU A 25 -5.03 2.49 3.49
C LEU A 25 -5.57 2.15 2.12
N LEU A 26 -5.99 3.18 1.40
CA LEU A 26 -6.29 3.03 -0.01
C LEU A 26 -5.03 3.40 -0.79
N VAL A 27 -4.49 2.47 -1.55
CA VAL A 27 -3.21 2.62 -2.23
C VAL A 27 -3.39 2.48 -3.74
N GLN A 28 -2.82 3.43 -4.46
CA GLN A 28 -2.74 3.40 -5.91
C GLN A 28 -1.39 2.84 -6.33
N PRO A 29 -1.33 1.62 -6.91
CA PRO A 29 -0.06 1.05 -7.35
C PRO A 29 0.62 1.88 -8.43
N PHE A 30 1.95 1.86 -8.42
CA PHE A 30 2.76 2.53 -9.43
C PHE A 30 2.70 1.78 -10.75
N ASP A 31 2.74 2.55 -11.84
CA ASP A 31 3.06 2.08 -13.18
C ASP A 31 4.35 2.77 -13.66
N LYS A 32 4.72 2.55 -14.92
CA LYS A 32 5.95 3.14 -15.48
C LYS A 32 5.92 4.67 -15.44
N GLU A 33 4.79 5.26 -15.75
CA GLU A 33 4.66 6.72 -15.76
C GLU A 33 4.87 7.29 -14.37
N LYS A 34 4.44 6.57 -13.34
CA LYS A 34 4.58 7.02 -11.97
C LYS A 34 6.04 7.02 -11.54
N PHE A 35 6.81 6.01 -11.94
CA PHE A 35 8.25 5.98 -11.66
C PHE A 35 8.98 7.12 -12.36
N ARG A 36 8.44 7.65 -13.44
CA ARG A 36 8.99 8.81 -14.16
C ARG A 36 8.56 10.14 -13.55
N GLY A 37 7.84 10.11 -12.44
CA GLY A 37 7.42 11.32 -11.75
C GLY A 37 6.07 11.88 -12.14
N ALA A 38 5.26 11.12 -12.87
CA ALA A 38 3.91 11.56 -13.21
C ALA A 38 3.05 11.72 -11.96
N ALA A 39 2.12 12.66 -12.00
CA ALA A 39 1.22 12.90 -10.87
C ALA A 39 0.29 11.72 -10.66
N VAL A 40 -0.08 11.47 -9.39
CA VAL A 40 -1.12 10.50 -9.06
C VAL A 40 -2.44 11.04 -9.54
N THR A 41 -3.18 10.23 -10.30
CA THR A 41 -4.52 10.59 -10.75
C THR A 41 -5.51 9.54 -10.28
N PRO A 42 -6.77 9.95 -9.97
CA PRO A 42 -7.81 8.98 -9.62
C PRO A 42 -8.17 8.04 -10.77
N LEU A 43 -7.77 8.37 -12.00
CA LEU A 43 -8.07 7.60 -13.20
C LEU A 43 -6.89 6.75 -13.66
N ALA A 44 -5.95 6.46 -12.77
CA ALA A 44 -4.81 5.59 -13.09
C ALA A 44 -5.30 4.23 -13.56
N LYS A 45 -4.53 3.60 -14.47
CA LYS A 45 -4.90 2.34 -15.09
C LYS A 45 -5.00 1.19 -14.11
N ASN A 46 -4.12 1.16 -13.11
CA ASN A 46 -4.12 0.11 -12.11
C ASN A 46 -5.21 0.37 -11.08
N PRO A 47 -6.02 -0.64 -10.74
CA PRO A 47 -7.02 -0.45 -9.70
C PRO A 47 -6.36 -0.20 -8.34
N SER A 48 -6.98 0.67 -7.55
CA SER A 48 -6.56 0.88 -6.17
C SER A 48 -6.89 -0.35 -5.33
N LEU A 49 -6.16 -0.53 -4.25
CA LEU A 49 -6.41 -1.63 -3.32
C LEU A 49 -6.31 -1.15 -1.88
N VAL A 50 -6.89 -1.95 -0.99
CA VAL A 50 -6.84 -1.71 0.46
C VAL A 50 -5.65 -2.46 1.02
N VAL A 51 -4.79 -1.74 1.75
CA VAL A 51 -3.55 -2.27 2.32
C VAL A 51 -3.60 -2.08 3.84
N TYR A 52 -3.32 -3.15 4.58
CA TYR A 52 -3.21 -3.08 6.03
C TYR A 52 -1.86 -2.49 6.42
N ASP A 53 -1.85 -1.52 7.33
CA ASP A 53 -0.66 -0.75 7.69
C ASP A 53 -0.43 -0.72 9.20
N ASN A 54 0.78 -1.09 9.60
CA ASN A 54 1.28 -0.96 10.97
C ASN A 54 2.43 0.04 11.08
N LEU A 55 2.80 0.72 10.00
CA LEU A 55 3.95 1.62 9.99
C LEU A 55 3.58 3.08 10.17
N GLY A 56 2.31 3.40 10.13
CA GLY A 56 1.85 4.78 10.30
C GLY A 56 1.86 5.62 9.02
N ALA A 57 1.69 4.99 7.87
CA ALA A 57 1.60 5.73 6.61
C ALA A 57 0.34 6.59 6.56
N GLY A 58 0.42 7.69 5.85
CA GLY A 58 -0.70 8.59 5.60
C GLY A 58 -0.80 8.98 4.15
N VAL A 59 -1.86 9.69 3.82
CA VAL A 59 -2.09 10.18 2.46
C VAL A 59 -0.89 10.98 1.98
N GLY A 60 -0.44 10.70 0.77
CA GLY A 60 0.73 11.32 0.16
C GLY A 60 2.02 10.52 0.32
N HIS A 61 2.07 9.55 1.24
CA HIS A 61 3.23 8.67 1.37
C HIS A 61 3.33 7.70 0.21
N ILE A 62 4.56 7.31 -0.10
CA ILE A 62 4.86 6.20 -1.00
C ILE A 62 5.17 4.99 -0.13
N VAL A 63 4.54 3.87 -0.43
CA VAL A 63 4.67 2.65 0.36
C VAL A 63 5.12 1.49 -0.52
N GLY A 64 5.79 0.51 0.11
CA GLY A 64 6.08 -0.77 -0.50
C GLY A 64 5.24 -1.83 0.18
N PHE A 65 4.37 -2.49 -0.54
CA PHE A 65 3.44 -3.45 0.03
C PHE A 65 3.57 -4.82 -0.61
N THR A 66 3.23 -5.84 0.18
CA THR A 66 3.18 -7.22 -0.29
C THR A 66 1.74 -7.66 -0.43
N GLU A 67 1.50 -8.67 -1.27
CA GLU A 67 0.16 -9.15 -1.58
C GLU A 67 0.08 -10.66 -1.43
N GLY A 68 -1.15 -11.18 -1.37
CA GLY A 68 -1.42 -12.59 -1.31
C GLY A 68 -0.96 -13.22 0.00
N ALA A 69 -0.45 -14.44 -0.05
CA ALA A 69 -0.03 -15.19 1.13
C ALA A 69 1.10 -14.48 1.89
N GLU A 70 1.96 -13.75 1.19
CA GLU A 70 3.06 -13.02 1.83
C GLU A 70 2.56 -11.93 2.76
N ALA A 71 1.39 -11.37 2.50
CA ALA A 71 0.82 -10.33 3.35
C ALA A 71 0.46 -10.85 4.74
N THR A 72 0.24 -12.14 4.90
CA THR A 72 -0.11 -12.75 6.18
C THR A 72 1.11 -13.19 7.00
N ALA A 73 2.28 -13.27 6.38
CA ALA A 73 3.49 -13.79 7.02
C ALA A 73 3.91 -13.04 8.30
N PRO A 74 3.76 -11.69 8.39
CA PRO A 74 4.18 -10.97 9.61
C PRO A 74 3.29 -11.19 10.83
N PHE A 75 2.15 -11.86 10.69
CA PHE A 75 1.20 -12.01 11.79
C PHE A 75 1.42 -13.34 12.52
N ASP A 76 1.33 -13.29 13.85
CA ASP A 76 1.45 -14.47 14.71
C ASP A 76 0.24 -15.39 14.63
N GLN A 77 -0.87 -14.86 14.17
CA GLN A 77 -2.14 -15.59 14.06
C GLN A 77 -2.68 -15.46 12.65
N PRO A 78 -3.55 -16.39 12.22
CA PRO A 78 -4.25 -16.22 10.96
C PRO A 78 -4.98 -14.89 10.92
N THR A 79 -4.65 -14.04 9.95
CA THR A 79 -5.21 -12.70 9.82
C THR A 79 -5.68 -12.51 8.38
N PRO A 80 -6.96 -12.16 8.17
CA PRO A 80 -7.53 -12.07 6.82
C PRO A 80 -7.11 -10.76 6.14
N VAL A 81 -5.86 -10.71 5.69
CA VAL A 81 -5.34 -9.60 4.87
C VAL A 81 -4.74 -10.17 3.60
N ASP A 82 -4.90 -9.47 2.49
CA ASP A 82 -4.29 -9.84 1.21
C ASP A 82 -3.33 -8.78 0.69
N ALA A 83 -3.13 -7.69 1.42
CA ALA A 83 -2.11 -6.70 1.14
C ALA A 83 -1.64 -6.07 2.45
N PHE A 84 -0.32 -5.99 2.64
CA PHE A 84 0.30 -5.52 3.87
C PHE A 84 1.42 -4.54 3.55
N ASN A 85 1.43 -3.37 4.23
CA ASN A 85 2.47 -2.37 4.04
C ASN A 85 3.75 -2.80 4.74
N ALA A 86 4.78 -3.07 3.94
CA ALA A 86 6.08 -3.53 4.42
C ALA A 86 7.10 -2.40 4.56
N ALA A 87 6.87 -1.23 3.95
CA ALA A 87 7.87 -0.17 3.92
C ALA A 87 7.25 1.20 3.67
N LEU A 88 7.84 2.23 4.29
CA LEU A 88 7.63 3.62 3.89
C LEU A 88 8.81 4.01 3.02
N VAL A 89 8.53 4.46 1.81
CA VAL A 89 9.57 4.81 0.85
C VAL A 89 9.96 6.27 1.04
N ASP A 90 11.27 6.51 1.15
CA ASP A 90 11.81 7.86 1.23
C ASP A 90 12.08 8.43 -0.15
N LYS A 91 12.94 7.77 -0.92
CA LYS A 91 13.34 8.24 -2.25
C LYS A 91 13.39 7.10 -3.24
N ILE A 92 13.11 7.44 -4.51
CA ILE A 92 13.24 6.52 -5.63
C ILE A 92 14.29 7.10 -6.57
N PHE A 93 15.29 6.31 -6.87
CA PHE A 93 16.32 6.67 -7.84
C PHE A 93 16.09 5.84 -9.10
N TYR A 94 15.65 6.48 -10.16
CA TYR A 94 15.32 5.80 -11.41
C TYR A 94 15.64 6.71 -12.60
N THR A 95 16.48 6.23 -13.49
CA THR A 95 16.76 6.89 -14.77
C THR A 95 16.19 5.99 -15.86
N PRO A 96 15.09 6.37 -16.49
CA PRO A 96 14.51 5.54 -17.54
C PRO A 96 15.47 5.41 -18.72
N PRO A 97 15.55 4.24 -19.35
CA PRO A 97 16.30 4.11 -20.58
C PRO A 97 15.65 4.94 -21.68
N VAL A 98 16.47 5.55 -22.50
CA VAL A 98 16.03 6.43 -23.58
C VAL A 98 15.59 5.62 -24.78
#